data_c23fb4556dfc1a7d8fd28c7edda9e31e
#
_entry.id   c23fb4556dfc1a7d8fd28c7edda9e31e
#
_cell.length_a   1.000
_cell.length_b   1.000
_cell.length_c   1.000
_cell.angle_alpha   90.00
_cell.angle_beta   90.00
_cell.angle_gamma   90.00
#
_symmetry.space_group_name_H-M   'P 1'
#
loop_
_entity.id
_entity.type
_entity.pdbx_description
1 polymer ?
#
loop_
_entity_poly.entity_id
_entity_poly.type
_entity_poly.pdbx_seq_one_letter_code
_entity_poly.pdbx_strand_id
1 'polypeptide(L)'
;MTVLGLGFVLGLRHALDPDHLIAVSTFVGEHSSVKRSSLVGTFWGLGHTASLLVVGVTIIVFRLRIPESVALWMEFAVALMLIMLGLKSVLKPLRGWKVHVHRHTHDGSTHIHVHMHRRGEEHSHQHRHLMRLGSRPFFVGMVHGLAGSAALMILVLATIPSAIAGLVYIAIFGLGSVGGMLVMSSLISLPFVLTRKRFSILSEGLQVLVGLFSFSFGLFLVFQYW
;
A
#
# COMPACT_ATOMS: atom_id res chain seq x y z
N MET A 1 -24.08 3.19 20.84
CA MET A 1 -22.77 3.65 20.33
C MET A 1 -22.91 5.12 19.95
N THR A 2 -22.00 5.95 20.39
CA THR A 2 -21.94 7.34 19.93
C THR A 2 -21.52 7.36 18.45
N VAL A 3 -21.93 8.37 17.67
CA VAL A 3 -21.56 8.56 16.26
C VAL A 3 -20.02 8.50 16.08
N LEU A 4 -19.27 8.98 17.06
CA LEU A 4 -17.82 8.96 17.07
C LEU A 4 -17.24 7.54 17.20
N GLY A 5 -17.82 6.70 18.09
CA GLY A 5 -17.42 5.29 18.20
C GLY A 5 -17.69 4.51 16.90
N LEU A 6 -18.80 4.81 16.22
CA LEU A 6 -19.11 4.26 14.91
C LEU A 6 -18.05 4.70 13.88
N GLY A 7 -17.64 5.98 13.88
CA GLY A 7 -16.60 6.48 13.00
C GLY A 7 -15.28 5.70 13.13
N PHE A 8 -14.83 5.45 14.35
CA PHE A 8 -13.62 4.66 14.59
C PHE A 8 -13.74 3.22 14.06
N VAL A 9 -14.85 2.54 14.34
CA VAL A 9 -15.10 1.16 13.86
C VAL A 9 -15.17 1.11 12.34
N LEU A 10 -15.83 2.09 11.71
CA LEU A 10 -15.90 2.18 10.26
C LEU A 10 -14.52 2.45 9.66
N GLY A 11 -13.68 3.26 10.30
CA GLY A 11 -12.29 3.47 9.87
C GLY A 11 -11.46 2.19 9.95
N LEU A 12 -11.58 1.43 11.04
CA LEU A 12 -10.94 0.10 11.16
C LEU A 12 -11.40 -0.85 10.05
N ARG A 13 -12.72 -0.93 9.82
CA ARG A 13 -13.30 -1.77 8.78
C ARG A 13 -12.84 -1.36 7.39
N HIS A 14 -12.77 -0.05 7.14
CA HIS A 14 -12.31 0.49 5.86
C HIS A 14 -10.90 0.03 5.49
N ALA A 15 -9.99 -0.11 6.46
CA ALA A 15 -8.67 -0.67 6.22
C ALA A 15 -8.69 -2.14 5.74
N LEU A 16 -9.82 -2.83 5.81
CA LEU A 16 -10.03 -4.19 5.32
C LEU A 16 -10.59 -4.25 3.89
N ASP A 17 -10.84 -3.12 3.27
CA ASP A 17 -11.34 -3.08 1.89
C ASP A 17 -10.32 -3.74 0.94
N PRO A 18 -10.78 -4.50 -0.07
CA PRO A 18 -9.91 -5.31 -0.92
C PRO A 18 -8.78 -4.52 -1.58
N ASP A 19 -9.07 -3.33 -2.07
CA ASP A 19 -8.11 -2.42 -2.70
C ASP A 19 -6.98 -2.00 -1.75
N HIS A 20 -7.30 -1.76 -0.46
CA HIS A 20 -6.31 -1.48 0.58
C HIS A 20 -5.42 -2.68 0.87
N LEU A 21 -6.03 -3.87 1.05
CA LEU A 21 -5.29 -5.09 1.35
C LEU A 21 -4.34 -5.46 0.21
N ILE A 22 -4.82 -5.35 -1.04
CA ILE A 22 -4.04 -5.64 -2.25
C ILE A 22 -2.87 -4.66 -2.36
N ALA A 23 -3.13 -3.37 -2.23
CA ALA A 23 -2.11 -2.35 -2.35
C ALA A 23 -1.04 -2.48 -1.25
N VAL A 24 -1.45 -2.65 0.03
CA VAL A 24 -0.52 -2.87 1.14
C VAL A 24 0.33 -4.12 0.93
N SER A 25 -0.25 -5.20 0.42
CA SER A 25 0.46 -6.47 0.18
C SER A 25 1.66 -6.29 -0.77
N THR A 26 1.54 -5.43 -1.79
CA THR A 26 2.63 -5.15 -2.72
C THR A 26 3.81 -4.45 -2.05
N PHE A 27 3.54 -3.52 -1.10
CA PHE A 27 4.59 -2.83 -0.35
C PHE A 27 5.23 -3.71 0.72
N VAL A 28 4.40 -4.44 1.46
CA VAL A 28 4.83 -5.28 2.57
C VAL A 28 5.74 -6.41 2.09
N GLY A 29 5.46 -6.99 0.92
CA GLY A 29 6.31 -8.00 0.28
C GLY A 29 7.74 -7.54 0.01
N GLU A 30 8.00 -6.23 -0.04
CA GLU A 30 9.35 -5.68 -0.20
C GLU A 30 10.18 -5.67 1.10
N HIS A 31 9.55 -5.81 2.27
CA HIS A 31 10.21 -5.65 3.57
C HIS A 31 10.51 -6.98 4.26
N SER A 32 11.62 -7.00 5.00
CA SER A 32 12.12 -8.20 5.71
C SER A 32 11.74 -8.26 7.18
N SER A 33 10.97 -7.31 7.69
CA SER A 33 10.57 -7.29 9.11
C SER A 33 9.18 -6.72 9.31
N VAL A 34 8.44 -7.29 10.25
CA VAL A 34 7.09 -6.85 10.64
C VAL A 34 7.10 -5.38 11.05
N LYS A 35 8.12 -4.93 11.82
CA LYS A 35 8.24 -3.53 12.25
C LYS A 35 8.32 -2.55 11.08
N ARG A 36 9.05 -2.89 10.00
CA ARG A 36 9.10 -2.02 8.81
C ARG A 36 7.78 -2.03 8.06
N SER A 37 7.14 -3.18 7.99
CA SER A 37 5.82 -3.33 7.36
C SER A 37 4.74 -2.55 8.11
N SER A 38 4.74 -2.57 9.43
CA SER A 38 3.80 -1.77 10.24
C SER A 38 4.00 -0.27 10.03
N LEU A 39 5.25 0.20 9.94
CA LEU A 39 5.55 1.60 9.61
C LEU A 39 5.04 1.98 8.21
N VAL A 40 5.17 1.10 7.21
CA VAL A 40 4.60 1.30 5.88
C VAL A 40 3.09 1.50 5.95
N GLY A 41 2.37 0.62 6.66
CA GLY A 41 0.92 0.74 6.86
C GLY A 41 0.54 2.02 7.60
N THR A 42 1.31 2.41 8.61
CA THR A 42 1.10 3.66 9.35
C THR A 42 1.24 4.89 8.44
N PHE A 43 2.34 4.98 7.68
CA PHE A 43 2.55 6.12 6.77
C PHE A 43 1.51 6.16 5.65
N TRP A 44 1.10 5.00 5.15
CA TRP A 44 -0.01 4.92 4.20
C TRP A 44 -1.30 5.44 4.82
N GLY A 45 -1.69 4.94 5.99
CA GLY A 45 -2.89 5.39 6.71
C GLY A 45 -2.87 6.89 7.00
N LEU A 46 -1.71 7.43 7.35
CA LEU A 46 -1.53 8.89 7.54
C LEU A 46 -1.76 9.66 6.24
N GLY A 47 -1.20 9.21 5.11
CA GLY A 47 -1.43 9.81 3.81
C GLY A 47 -2.89 9.77 3.39
N HIS A 48 -3.53 8.60 3.57
CA HIS A 48 -4.94 8.38 3.33
C HIS A 48 -5.82 9.32 4.17
N THR A 49 -5.58 9.38 5.47
CA THR A 49 -6.32 10.27 6.39
C THR A 49 -6.08 11.75 6.06
N ALA A 50 -4.87 12.12 5.66
CA ALA A 50 -4.56 13.49 5.26
C ALA A 50 -5.39 13.93 4.05
N SER A 51 -5.51 13.08 3.01
CA SER A 51 -6.35 13.39 1.86
C SER A 51 -7.83 13.45 2.21
N LEU A 52 -8.33 12.55 3.06
CA LEU A 52 -9.71 12.62 3.56
C LEU A 52 -10.00 13.90 4.33
N LEU A 53 -9.06 14.36 5.17
CA LEU A 53 -9.18 15.62 5.88
C LEU A 53 -9.23 16.81 4.91
N VAL A 54 -8.32 16.85 3.93
CA VAL A 54 -8.28 17.94 2.94
C VAL A 54 -9.59 17.98 2.16
N VAL A 55 -10.06 16.86 1.64
CA VAL A 55 -11.32 16.77 0.89
C VAL A 55 -12.50 17.11 1.79
N GLY A 56 -12.56 16.53 2.99
CA GLY A 56 -13.67 16.78 3.93
C GLY A 56 -13.75 18.23 4.38
N VAL A 57 -12.62 18.86 4.71
CA VAL A 57 -12.55 20.31 5.01
C VAL A 57 -13.04 21.13 3.82
N THR A 58 -12.58 20.82 2.63
CA THR A 58 -12.97 21.52 1.40
C THR A 58 -14.48 21.44 1.17
N ILE A 59 -15.05 20.24 1.29
CA ILE A 59 -16.50 20.02 1.16
C ILE A 59 -17.29 20.82 2.22
N ILE A 60 -16.87 20.76 3.47
CA ILE A 60 -17.56 21.41 4.59
C ILE A 60 -17.50 22.93 4.47
N VAL A 61 -16.31 23.49 4.20
CA VAL A 61 -16.10 24.96 4.16
C VAL A 61 -16.78 25.60 2.95
N PHE A 62 -16.61 24.98 1.78
CA PHE A 62 -17.14 25.53 0.52
C PHE A 62 -18.52 24.99 0.15
N ARG A 63 -19.09 24.07 0.95
CA ARG A 63 -20.38 23.40 0.70
C ARG A 63 -20.45 22.79 -0.71
N LEU A 64 -19.32 22.22 -1.17
CA LEU A 64 -19.20 21.62 -2.49
C LEU A 64 -19.91 20.27 -2.54
N ARG A 65 -20.41 19.94 -3.72
CA ARG A 65 -20.79 18.56 -4.07
C ARG A 65 -19.73 18.04 -5.04
N ILE A 66 -19.22 16.86 -4.82
CA ILE A 66 -18.31 16.22 -5.76
C ILE A 66 -19.13 15.74 -6.95
N PRO A 67 -18.86 16.26 -8.17
CA PRO A 67 -19.50 15.73 -9.37
C PRO A 67 -19.14 14.24 -9.56
N GLU A 68 -20.06 13.47 -10.07
CA GLU A 68 -19.86 12.03 -10.33
C GLU A 68 -18.66 11.77 -11.25
N SER A 69 -18.47 12.62 -12.26
CA SER A 69 -17.31 12.54 -13.14
C SER A 69 -15.97 12.68 -12.39
N VAL A 70 -15.90 13.55 -11.37
CA VAL A 70 -14.68 13.70 -10.55
C VAL A 70 -14.45 12.47 -9.70
N ALA A 71 -15.50 11.89 -9.12
CA ALA A 71 -15.42 10.65 -8.36
C ALA A 71 -14.88 9.50 -9.24
N LEU A 72 -15.40 9.34 -10.46
CA LEU A 72 -14.93 8.34 -11.42
C LEU A 72 -13.45 8.52 -11.77
N TRP A 73 -12.98 9.75 -12.00
CA TRP A 73 -11.56 10.01 -12.25
C TRP A 73 -10.66 9.65 -11.04
N MET A 74 -11.15 9.88 -9.82
CA MET A 74 -10.43 9.49 -8.60
C MET A 74 -10.32 7.96 -8.50
N GLU A 75 -11.39 7.22 -8.78
CA GLU A 75 -11.39 5.75 -8.79
C GLU A 75 -10.50 5.20 -9.90
N PHE A 76 -10.50 5.82 -11.08
CA PHE A 76 -9.56 5.48 -12.16
C PHE A 76 -8.10 5.68 -11.74
N ALA A 77 -7.79 6.76 -11.01
CA ALA A 77 -6.44 6.99 -10.50
C ALA A 77 -5.98 5.88 -9.54
N VAL A 78 -6.89 5.36 -8.69
CA VAL A 78 -6.60 4.22 -7.83
C VAL A 78 -6.42 2.93 -8.63
N ALA A 79 -7.25 2.68 -9.62
CA ALA A 79 -7.10 1.53 -10.51
C ALA A 79 -5.73 1.55 -11.21
N LEU A 80 -5.32 2.70 -11.75
CA LEU A 80 -4.01 2.88 -12.37
C LEU A 80 -2.86 2.70 -11.37
N MET A 81 -3.02 3.20 -10.16
CA MET A 81 -2.05 2.99 -9.08
C MET A 81 -1.87 1.50 -8.77
N LEU A 82 -2.95 0.72 -8.66
CA LEU A 82 -2.89 -0.73 -8.41
C LEU A 82 -2.24 -1.48 -9.56
N ILE A 83 -2.51 -1.10 -10.81
CA ILE A 83 -1.84 -1.63 -12.00
C ILE A 83 -0.33 -1.38 -11.91
N MET A 84 0.09 -0.14 -11.63
CA MET A 84 1.51 0.22 -11.53
C MET A 84 2.22 -0.51 -10.38
N LEU A 85 1.58 -0.62 -9.22
CA LEU A 85 2.13 -1.34 -8.07
C LEU A 85 2.26 -2.84 -8.37
N GLY A 86 1.24 -3.43 -8.97
CA GLY A 86 1.23 -4.82 -9.39
C GLY A 86 2.34 -5.11 -10.40
N LEU A 87 2.43 -4.32 -11.46
CA LEU A 87 3.46 -4.44 -12.49
C LEU A 87 4.88 -4.31 -11.91
N LYS A 88 5.10 -3.32 -11.04
CA LYS A 88 6.38 -3.15 -10.33
C LYS A 88 6.72 -4.38 -9.48
N SER A 89 5.74 -4.94 -8.78
CA SER A 89 5.92 -6.12 -7.92
C SER A 89 6.29 -7.36 -8.72
N VAL A 90 5.70 -7.56 -9.90
CA VAL A 90 6.02 -8.65 -10.83
C VAL A 90 7.39 -8.47 -11.47
N LEU A 91 7.71 -7.26 -11.96
CA LEU A 91 8.96 -7.01 -12.68
C LEU A 91 10.19 -6.98 -11.78
N LYS A 92 10.03 -6.72 -10.48
CA LYS A 92 11.15 -6.59 -9.55
C LYS A 92 11.99 -7.87 -9.40
N PRO A 93 11.41 -9.07 -9.18
CA PRO A 93 12.15 -10.31 -9.16
C PRO A 93 12.84 -10.60 -10.49
N LEU A 94 12.15 -10.36 -11.61
CA LEU A 94 12.68 -10.61 -12.95
C LEU A 94 13.92 -9.75 -13.28
N ARG A 95 13.98 -8.52 -12.78
CA ARG A 95 15.13 -7.62 -12.96
C ARG A 95 16.32 -7.93 -12.04
N GLY A 96 16.12 -8.74 -11.02
CA GLY A 96 17.14 -9.08 -10.01
C GLY A 96 18.10 -10.20 -10.43
N TRP A 97 17.78 -10.95 -11.46
CA TRP A 97 18.56 -12.11 -11.89
C TRP A 97 19.63 -11.70 -12.92
N LYS A 98 20.92 -11.83 -12.55
CA LYS A 98 22.02 -11.76 -13.49
C LYS A 98 22.68 -13.13 -13.55
N VAL A 99 22.74 -13.69 -14.76
CA VAL A 99 23.57 -14.87 -15.05
C VAL A 99 25.00 -14.36 -15.24
N HIS A 100 25.89 -14.78 -14.37
CA HIS A 100 27.32 -14.53 -14.51
C HIS A 100 28.02 -15.85 -14.82
N VAL A 101 28.87 -15.81 -15.84
CA VAL A 101 29.80 -16.86 -16.15
C VAL A 101 31.18 -16.35 -15.78
N HIS A 102 31.80 -16.95 -14.78
CA HIS A 102 33.18 -16.62 -14.46
C HIS A 102 34.04 -17.86 -14.29
N ARG A 103 35.30 -17.68 -14.59
CA ARG A 103 36.35 -18.70 -14.47
C ARG A 103 37.15 -18.39 -13.23
N HIS A 104 37.32 -19.38 -12.36
CA HIS A 104 38.30 -19.30 -11.28
C HIS A 104 39.06 -20.60 -11.12
N THR A 105 40.20 -20.49 -10.48
CA THR A 105 41.14 -21.60 -10.31
C THR A 105 41.25 -21.89 -8.81
N HIS A 106 40.96 -23.12 -8.39
CA HIS A 106 41.19 -23.65 -7.07
C HIS A 106 42.07 -24.91 -7.19
N ASP A 107 43.05 -25.03 -6.36
CA ASP A 107 43.90 -26.22 -6.25
C ASP A 107 44.47 -26.73 -7.58
N GLY A 108 44.86 -25.79 -8.47
CA GLY A 108 45.44 -26.11 -9.76
C GLY A 108 44.49 -26.53 -10.89
N SER A 109 43.16 -26.61 -10.60
CA SER A 109 42.13 -26.89 -11.60
C SER A 109 41.32 -25.64 -11.93
N THR A 110 41.21 -25.33 -13.22
CA THR A 110 40.40 -24.23 -13.74
C THR A 110 39.07 -24.78 -14.21
N HIS A 111 37.97 -24.27 -13.64
CA HIS A 111 36.63 -24.65 -14.07
C HIS A 111 35.75 -23.41 -14.24
N ILE A 112 34.71 -23.58 -15.06
CA ILE A 112 33.74 -22.52 -15.38
C ILE A 112 32.45 -22.91 -14.69
N HIS A 113 31.91 -21.97 -13.86
CA HIS A 113 30.59 -22.13 -13.31
C HIS A 113 29.64 -21.07 -13.89
N VAL A 114 28.42 -21.50 -14.10
CA VAL A 114 27.29 -20.63 -14.36
C VAL A 114 26.52 -20.52 -13.06
N HIS A 115 26.56 -19.36 -12.42
CA HIS A 115 25.67 -19.14 -11.27
C HIS A 115 24.77 -17.94 -11.52
N MET A 116 23.62 -17.99 -10.91
CA MET A 116 22.73 -16.85 -10.80
C MET A 116 22.97 -16.15 -9.49
N HIS A 117 23.54 -14.95 -9.54
CA HIS A 117 23.64 -14.08 -8.37
C HIS A 117 22.55 -13.04 -8.39
N ARG A 118 22.00 -12.76 -7.21
CA ARG A 118 21.10 -11.65 -7.02
C ARG A 118 21.91 -10.34 -6.97
N ARG A 119 21.57 -9.40 -7.84
CA ARG A 119 22.23 -8.08 -7.89
C ARG A 119 22.05 -7.39 -6.53
N GLY A 120 23.14 -7.17 -5.78
CA GLY A 120 23.11 -6.30 -4.61
C GLY A 120 23.43 -6.93 -3.26
N GLU A 121 24.25 -7.99 -3.18
CA GLU A 121 24.92 -8.36 -1.93
C GLU A 121 26.17 -7.47 -1.66
N GLU A 122 26.15 -6.22 -2.09
CA GLU A 122 27.03 -5.24 -1.50
C GLU A 122 26.47 -4.87 -0.12
N HIS A 123 27.23 -5.14 0.90
CA HIS A 123 26.99 -4.72 2.29
C HIS A 123 27.10 -3.20 2.40
N SER A 124 26.19 -2.47 1.76
CA SER A 124 26.07 -1.05 1.99
C SER A 124 25.21 -0.85 3.25
N HIS A 125 25.87 -0.48 4.34
CA HIS A 125 25.21 0.05 5.54
C HIS A 125 24.59 1.42 5.19
N GLN A 126 23.54 1.42 4.37
CA GLN A 126 22.74 2.62 4.17
C GLN A 126 21.84 2.79 5.39
N HIS A 127 22.16 3.76 6.22
CA HIS A 127 21.24 4.35 7.18
C HIS A 127 20.10 4.98 6.37
N ARG A 128 19.07 4.17 6.06
CA ARG A 128 17.86 4.66 5.42
C ARG A 128 17.12 5.51 6.45
N HIS A 129 17.19 6.82 6.29
CA HIS A 129 16.39 7.74 7.08
C HIS A 129 14.91 7.33 7.03
N LEU A 130 14.23 7.40 8.18
CA LEU A 130 12.82 7.03 8.36
C LEU A 130 11.91 7.72 7.32
N MET A 131 12.26 8.94 6.92
CA MET A 131 11.56 9.72 5.90
C MET A 131 11.59 9.06 4.51
N ARG A 132 12.66 8.37 4.11
CA ARG A 132 12.72 7.63 2.83
C ARG A 132 11.86 6.37 2.85
N LEU A 133 11.68 5.75 4.03
CA LEU A 133 10.82 4.58 4.18
C LEU A 133 9.33 4.97 4.08
N GLY A 134 8.95 6.14 4.63
CA GLY A 134 7.56 6.55 4.77
C GLY A 134 7.01 7.37 3.61
N SER A 135 7.86 8.10 2.86
CA SER A 135 7.37 9.04 1.83
C SER A 135 6.55 8.35 0.73
N ARG A 136 7.04 7.25 0.17
CA ARG A 136 6.31 6.52 -0.90
C ARG A 136 4.96 5.97 -0.42
N PRO A 137 4.87 5.21 0.70
CA PRO A 137 3.59 4.77 1.23
C PRO A 137 2.64 5.93 1.54
N PHE A 138 3.17 7.05 2.08
CA PHE A 138 2.37 8.22 2.39
C PHE A 138 1.71 8.82 1.13
N PHE A 139 2.47 9.08 0.07
CA PHE A 139 1.91 9.62 -1.18
C PHE A 139 0.95 8.66 -1.87
N VAL A 140 1.24 7.35 -1.84
CA VAL A 140 0.31 6.35 -2.37
C VAL A 140 -0.96 6.30 -1.53
N GLY A 141 -0.85 6.41 -0.20
CA GLY A 141 -2.00 6.55 0.70
C GLY A 141 -2.83 7.79 0.40
N MET A 142 -2.20 8.93 0.11
CA MET A 142 -2.92 10.16 -0.30
C MET A 142 -3.74 9.94 -1.57
N VAL A 143 -3.15 9.35 -2.61
CA VAL A 143 -3.87 9.05 -3.86
C VAL A 143 -5.04 8.11 -3.58
N HIS A 144 -4.80 7.08 -2.76
CA HIS A 144 -5.83 6.11 -2.40
C HIS A 144 -6.99 6.74 -1.61
N GLY A 145 -6.68 7.65 -0.68
CA GLY A 145 -7.70 8.32 0.14
C GLY A 145 -8.56 9.33 -0.63
N LEU A 146 -8.16 9.72 -1.84
CA LEU A 146 -9.00 10.58 -2.69
C LEU A 146 -10.17 9.83 -3.33
N ALA A 147 -10.07 8.49 -3.50
CA ALA A 147 -11.09 7.68 -4.14
C ALA A 147 -11.96 6.91 -3.13
N GLY A 148 -12.88 6.11 -3.59
CA GLY A 148 -13.65 5.07 -2.90
C GLY A 148 -14.27 5.39 -1.52
N SER A 149 -13.43 5.74 -0.55
CA SER A 149 -13.85 6.09 0.81
C SER A 149 -14.56 7.45 0.90
N ALA A 150 -14.37 8.33 -0.11
CA ALA A 150 -15.01 9.62 -0.15
C ALA A 150 -16.56 9.47 -0.16
N ALA A 151 -17.10 8.48 -0.83
CA ALA A 151 -18.56 8.28 -0.92
C ALA A 151 -19.19 7.94 0.43
N LEU A 152 -18.63 7.01 1.19
CA LEU A 152 -19.13 6.65 2.52
C LEU A 152 -18.96 7.81 3.51
N MET A 153 -17.83 8.48 3.46
CA MET A 153 -17.55 9.62 4.32
C MET A 153 -18.51 10.77 4.03
N ILE A 154 -18.77 11.08 2.75
CA ILE A 154 -19.69 12.14 2.32
C ILE A 154 -21.13 11.79 2.78
N LEU A 155 -21.54 10.53 2.65
CA LEU A 155 -22.86 10.09 3.09
C LEU A 155 -23.05 10.34 4.58
N VAL A 156 -22.07 10.00 5.41
CA VAL A 156 -22.14 10.24 6.86
C VAL A 156 -22.04 11.74 7.18
N LEU A 157 -21.15 12.48 6.52
CA LEU A 157 -21.04 13.94 6.69
C LEU A 157 -22.34 14.68 6.36
N ALA A 158 -23.11 14.22 5.37
CA ALA A 158 -24.40 14.78 5.03
C ALA A 158 -25.45 14.64 6.15
N THR A 159 -25.26 13.71 7.07
CA THR A 159 -26.12 13.51 8.24
C THR A 159 -25.70 14.30 9.49
N ILE A 160 -24.49 14.87 9.48
CA ILE A 160 -23.94 15.58 10.63
C ILE A 160 -24.21 17.10 10.48
N PRO A 161 -25.01 17.71 11.36
CA PRO A 161 -25.45 19.09 11.19
C PRO A 161 -24.37 20.15 11.51
N SER A 162 -23.30 19.76 12.21
CA SER A 162 -22.23 20.65 12.65
C SER A 162 -20.92 20.40 11.90
N ALA A 163 -20.32 21.45 11.32
CA ALA A 163 -19.02 21.37 10.67
C ALA A 163 -17.91 20.85 11.61
N ILE A 164 -17.91 21.28 12.88
CA ILE A 164 -16.94 20.82 13.87
C ILE A 164 -17.12 19.32 14.15
N ALA A 165 -18.37 18.88 14.33
CA ALA A 165 -18.66 17.47 14.55
C ALA A 165 -18.27 16.60 13.33
N GLY A 166 -18.42 17.11 12.11
CA GLY A 166 -17.96 16.49 10.89
C GLY A 166 -16.44 16.34 10.84
N LEU A 167 -15.70 17.36 11.19
CA LEU A 167 -14.22 17.33 11.25
C LEU A 167 -13.73 16.33 12.32
N VAL A 168 -14.35 16.33 13.50
CA VAL A 168 -14.02 15.36 14.55
C VAL A 168 -14.32 13.94 14.10
N TYR A 169 -15.44 13.73 13.40
CA TYR A 169 -15.77 12.43 12.82
C TYR A 169 -14.70 11.94 11.83
N ILE A 170 -14.26 12.80 10.88
CA ILE A 170 -13.21 12.47 9.91
C ILE A 170 -11.90 12.12 10.64
N ALA A 171 -11.53 12.88 11.67
CA ALA A 171 -10.31 12.62 12.44
C ALA A 171 -10.38 11.26 13.15
N ILE A 172 -11.50 10.93 13.78
CA ILE A 172 -11.72 9.64 14.47
C ILE A 172 -11.78 8.48 13.48
N PHE A 173 -12.45 8.63 12.35
CA PHE A 173 -12.44 7.67 11.26
C PHE A 173 -11.00 7.43 10.77
N GLY A 174 -10.25 8.52 10.55
CA GLY A 174 -8.86 8.47 10.14
C GLY A 174 -7.96 7.74 11.14
N LEU A 175 -8.13 7.97 12.44
CA LEU A 175 -7.43 7.23 13.49
C LEU A 175 -7.73 5.72 13.43
N GLY A 176 -8.99 5.35 13.23
CA GLY A 176 -9.40 3.96 13.02
C GLY A 176 -8.73 3.35 11.77
N SER A 177 -8.74 4.10 10.66
CA SER A 177 -8.13 3.68 9.40
C SER A 177 -6.62 3.48 9.54
N VAL A 178 -5.88 4.42 10.16
CA VAL A 178 -4.44 4.28 10.43
C VAL A 178 -4.16 3.06 11.31
N GLY A 179 -4.95 2.87 12.38
CA GLY A 179 -4.83 1.70 13.26
C GLY A 179 -5.07 0.40 12.51
N GLY A 180 -6.12 0.33 11.70
CA GLY A 180 -6.43 -0.82 10.86
C GLY A 180 -5.32 -1.13 9.85
N MET A 181 -4.81 -0.14 9.16
CA MET A 181 -3.71 -0.30 8.20
C MET A 181 -2.40 -0.74 8.86
N LEU A 182 -2.10 -0.24 10.07
CA LEU A 182 -0.96 -0.69 10.87
C LEU A 182 -1.09 -2.19 11.21
N VAL A 183 -2.25 -2.60 11.70
CA VAL A 183 -2.51 -4.00 12.07
C VAL A 183 -2.46 -4.89 10.85
N MET A 184 -3.18 -4.53 9.78
CA MET A 184 -3.25 -5.35 8.56
C MET A 184 -1.91 -5.47 7.86
N SER A 185 -1.12 -4.40 7.76
CA SER A 185 0.21 -4.46 7.19
C SER A 185 1.15 -5.35 8.02
N SER A 186 0.98 -5.36 9.34
CA SER A 186 1.73 -6.25 10.24
C SER A 186 1.37 -7.71 9.98
N LEU A 187 0.07 -8.03 9.94
CA LEU A 187 -0.44 -9.39 9.72
C LEU A 187 -0.05 -9.92 8.32
N ILE A 188 -0.27 -9.13 7.28
CA ILE A 188 0.06 -9.50 5.90
C ILE A 188 1.57 -9.71 5.73
N SER A 189 2.41 -9.04 6.53
CA SER A 189 3.86 -9.21 6.46
C SER A 189 4.34 -10.55 6.97
N LEU A 190 3.60 -11.23 7.83
CA LEU A 190 4.04 -12.47 8.48
C LEU A 190 4.45 -13.57 7.48
N PRO A 191 3.62 -13.95 6.47
CA PRO A 191 4.02 -14.96 5.50
C PRO A 191 5.29 -14.57 4.73
N PHE A 192 5.44 -13.29 4.37
CA PHE A 192 6.64 -12.81 3.65
C PHE A 192 7.90 -12.87 4.52
N VAL A 193 7.79 -12.48 5.80
CA VAL A 193 8.93 -12.49 6.73
C VAL A 193 9.34 -13.93 7.06
N LEU A 194 8.38 -14.83 7.28
CA LEU A 194 8.63 -16.23 7.61
C LEU A 194 9.24 -16.99 6.43
N THR A 195 8.68 -16.83 5.22
CA THR A 195 9.16 -17.50 4.02
C THR A 195 10.54 -16.99 3.58
N ARG A 196 10.79 -15.68 3.69
CA ARG A 196 12.06 -15.08 3.29
C ARG A 196 13.26 -15.61 4.07
N LYS A 197 13.07 -15.93 5.37
CA LYS A 197 14.13 -16.50 6.20
C LYS A 197 14.49 -17.92 5.83
N ARG A 198 13.57 -18.68 5.27
CA ARG A 198 13.72 -20.13 5.05
C ARG A 198 13.74 -20.54 3.58
N PHE A 199 13.02 -19.81 2.73
CA PHE A 199 12.86 -20.11 1.30
C PHE A 199 12.74 -18.82 0.49
N SER A 200 13.85 -18.32 -0.06
CA SER A 200 13.87 -17.09 -0.86
C SER A 200 12.96 -17.18 -2.09
N ILE A 201 12.97 -18.31 -2.79
CA ILE A 201 12.15 -18.55 -3.99
C ILE A 201 10.66 -18.45 -3.66
N LEU A 202 10.22 -19.00 -2.51
CA LEU A 202 8.82 -18.93 -2.09
C LEU A 202 8.39 -17.49 -1.80
N SER A 203 9.26 -16.70 -1.17
CA SER A 203 8.96 -15.29 -0.91
C SER A 203 8.87 -14.45 -2.19
N GLU A 204 9.66 -14.78 -3.20
CA GLU A 204 9.60 -14.16 -4.53
C GLU A 204 8.34 -14.57 -5.28
N GLY A 205 7.99 -15.85 -5.23
CA GLY A 205 6.75 -16.37 -5.79
C GLY A 205 5.51 -15.70 -5.19
N LEU A 206 5.47 -15.55 -3.86
CA LEU A 206 4.41 -14.80 -3.17
C LEU A 206 4.33 -13.34 -3.63
N GLN A 207 5.48 -12.68 -3.79
CA GLN A 207 5.53 -11.30 -4.27
C GLN A 207 5.00 -11.16 -5.69
N VAL A 208 5.36 -12.08 -6.59
CA VAL A 208 4.83 -12.11 -7.97
C VAL A 208 3.33 -12.37 -7.96
N LEU A 209 2.86 -13.32 -7.17
CA LEU A 209 1.44 -13.67 -7.06
C LEU A 209 0.60 -12.46 -6.59
N VAL A 210 1.05 -11.79 -5.54
CA VAL A 210 0.40 -10.55 -5.05
C VAL A 210 0.46 -9.45 -6.11
N GLY A 211 1.57 -9.33 -6.83
CA GLY A 211 1.70 -8.38 -7.94
C GLY A 211 0.72 -8.64 -9.08
N LEU A 212 0.57 -9.90 -9.49
CA LEU A 212 -0.40 -10.31 -10.49
C LEU A 212 -1.83 -10.03 -10.03
N PHE A 213 -2.13 -10.34 -8.77
CA PHE A 213 -3.45 -10.06 -8.21
C PHE A 213 -3.76 -8.57 -8.19
N SER A 214 -2.80 -7.72 -7.76
CA SER A 214 -2.94 -6.25 -7.79
C SER A 214 -3.14 -5.72 -9.21
N PHE A 215 -2.37 -6.22 -10.17
CA PHE A 215 -2.49 -5.85 -11.57
C PHE A 215 -3.86 -6.21 -12.14
N SER A 216 -4.30 -7.46 -11.93
CA SER A 216 -5.60 -7.95 -12.42
C SER A 216 -6.78 -7.22 -11.77
N PHE A 217 -6.68 -6.94 -10.47
CA PHE A 217 -7.72 -6.19 -9.76
C PHE A 217 -7.79 -4.73 -10.23
N GLY A 218 -6.64 -4.09 -10.47
CA GLY A 218 -6.63 -2.75 -11.07
C GLY A 218 -7.25 -2.72 -12.46
N LEU A 219 -6.98 -3.72 -13.32
CA LEU A 219 -7.65 -3.85 -14.62
C LEU A 219 -9.16 -4.07 -14.46
N PHE A 220 -9.58 -4.93 -13.53
CA PHE A 220 -10.99 -5.15 -13.25
C PHE A 220 -11.70 -3.84 -12.87
N LEU A 221 -11.10 -3.00 -12.02
CA LEU A 221 -11.66 -1.70 -11.67
C LEU A 221 -11.77 -0.77 -12.88
N VAL A 222 -10.78 -0.76 -13.78
CA VAL A 222 -10.86 0.02 -15.03
C VAL A 222 -12.07 -0.41 -15.84
N PHE A 223 -12.29 -1.71 -16.05
CA PHE A 223 -13.43 -2.21 -16.82
C PHE A 223 -14.77 -2.03 -16.11
N GLN A 224 -14.79 -1.94 -14.79
CA GLN A 224 -16.01 -1.72 -14.03
C GLN A 224 -16.52 -0.28 -14.12
N TYR A 225 -15.61 0.69 -14.22
CA TYR A 225 -15.94 2.11 -14.18
C TYR A 225 -15.92 2.78 -15.56
N TRP A 226 -15.46 2.08 -16.61
CA TRP A 226 -15.34 2.57 -17.99
C TRP A 226 -15.87 1.55 -18.99
#